data_f2715dfea119dfd3e3f4fef27000523d
#
_entry.id   f2715dfea119dfd3e3f4fef27000523d
#
_cell.length_a   1.000
_cell.length_b   1.000
_cell.length_c   1.000
_cell.angle_alpha   90.00
_cell.angle_beta   90.00
_cell.angle_gamma   90.00
#
_symmetry.space_group_name_H-M   'P 1'
#
loop_
_entity.id
_entity.type
_entity.pdbx_description
1 polymer ?
#
loop_
_entity_poly.entity_id
_entity_poly.type
_entity_poly.pdbx_seq_one_letter_code
_entity_poly.pdbx_strand_id
1 'polypeptide(L)'
;ESAPDNNNWLPGTDYYVYGLSEGTVTATGTPVDKTNNVEPVVLTIKVEASEQEAPDLTALTNKGLKGFLSYAEKNVNQNYDINGAWNLYTLARAGKSITIQEANKYYDAVVEASKNWTVEGTKPTDMEKAALVLSLINRDITNVDGVNIAQLIYNSEKLSDGANELAYALLALDARNTVIPSDAKW
;
A
#
# COMPACT_ATOMS: atom_id res chain seq x y z
N GLU A 1 -22.47 14.25 -1.32
CA GLU A 1 -22.48 14.43 -2.80
C GLU A 1 -23.85 14.90 -3.21
N SER A 2 -23.91 16.02 -3.92
CA SER A 2 -25.16 16.46 -4.53
C SER A 2 -25.61 15.40 -5.52
N ALA A 3 -26.91 15.09 -5.51
CA ALA A 3 -27.51 14.24 -6.53
C ALA A 3 -27.08 14.72 -7.92
N PRO A 4 -26.81 13.83 -8.88
CA PRO A 4 -26.47 14.23 -10.22
C PRO A 4 -27.56 15.12 -10.80
N ASP A 5 -27.16 16.17 -11.46
CA ASP A 5 -28.04 17.23 -11.99
C ASP A 5 -29.07 16.81 -13.05
N ASN A 6 -29.21 15.54 -13.30
CA ASN A 6 -30.27 15.05 -14.18
C ASN A 6 -31.46 14.57 -13.34
N ASN A 7 -32.51 15.37 -13.30
CA ASN A 7 -33.82 15.08 -12.71
C ASN A 7 -34.55 13.86 -13.31
N ASN A 8 -33.87 12.97 -14.02
CA ASN A 8 -34.46 11.78 -14.63
C ASN A 8 -34.26 10.57 -13.74
N TRP A 9 -35.16 10.39 -12.78
CA TRP A 9 -35.28 9.15 -12.05
C TRP A 9 -35.78 8.05 -13.00
N LEU A 10 -34.97 6.99 -13.15
CA LEU A 10 -35.36 5.86 -13.98
C LEU A 10 -36.33 4.98 -13.21
N PRO A 11 -37.51 4.63 -13.78
CA PRO A 11 -38.44 3.71 -13.14
C PRO A 11 -37.80 2.35 -12.83
N GLY A 12 -37.99 1.83 -11.60
CA GLY A 12 -37.46 0.54 -11.18
C GLY A 12 -36.00 0.54 -10.73
N THR A 13 -35.38 1.72 -10.55
CA THR A 13 -34.04 1.86 -10.00
C THR A 13 -34.13 2.14 -8.50
N ASP A 14 -33.39 1.38 -7.69
CA ASP A 14 -33.24 1.64 -6.26
C ASP A 14 -32.22 2.76 -6.06
N TYR A 15 -32.60 3.76 -5.27
CA TYR A 15 -31.76 4.87 -4.90
C TYR A 15 -31.44 4.81 -3.41
N TYR A 16 -30.17 4.99 -3.07
CA TYR A 16 -29.70 5.00 -1.69
C TYR A 16 -29.42 6.43 -1.24
N VAL A 17 -29.90 6.75 -0.04
CA VAL A 17 -29.66 8.05 0.60
C VAL A 17 -28.67 7.88 1.73
N TYR A 18 -27.59 8.64 1.71
CA TYR A 18 -26.59 8.66 2.77
C TYR A 18 -26.68 9.97 3.56
N GLY A 19 -26.85 9.86 4.87
CA GLY A 19 -26.77 11.02 5.76
C GLY A 19 -25.32 11.41 6.00
N LEU A 20 -25.00 12.69 5.76
CA LEU A 20 -23.65 13.23 5.99
C LEU A 20 -23.55 13.92 7.38
N SER A 21 -24.66 14.31 7.96
CA SER A 21 -24.78 14.91 9.29
C SER A 21 -26.17 14.68 9.86
N GLU A 22 -26.32 14.80 11.18
CA GLU A 22 -27.63 14.78 11.82
C GLU A 22 -28.52 15.90 11.30
N GLY A 23 -29.79 15.60 11.16
CA GLY A 23 -30.78 16.57 10.71
C GLY A 23 -32.00 15.97 10.07
N THR A 24 -32.89 16.82 9.60
CA THR A 24 -34.10 16.41 8.89
C THR A 24 -34.14 17.08 7.53
N VAL A 25 -34.33 16.29 6.49
CA VAL A 25 -34.46 16.75 5.10
C VAL A 25 -35.83 16.36 4.60
N THR A 26 -36.50 17.27 3.90
CA THR A 26 -37.76 17.03 3.22
C THR A 26 -37.54 17.06 1.72
N ALA A 27 -37.85 15.97 1.05
CA ALA A 27 -37.84 15.87 -0.40
C ALA A 27 -39.29 15.87 -0.92
N THR A 28 -39.59 16.71 -1.90
CA THR A 28 -40.92 16.78 -2.53
C THR A 28 -40.83 16.30 -3.96
N GLY A 29 -41.48 15.19 -4.25
CA GLY A 29 -41.65 14.69 -5.61
C GLY A 29 -42.90 15.30 -6.23
N THR A 30 -42.73 16.12 -7.28
CA THR A 30 -43.83 16.73 -8.00
C THR A 30 -44.01 15.99 -9.33
N PRO A 31 -45.24 15.52 -9.64
CA PRO A 31 -45.52 14.89 -10.92
C PRO A 31 -45.20 15.81 -12.10
N VAL A 32 -44.52 15.30 -13.10
CA VAL A 32 -44.20 16.05 -14.35
C VAL A 32 -45.46 16.24 -15.19
N ASP A 33 -46.33 15.22 -15.21
CA ASP A 33 -47.60 15.29 -15.88
C ASP A 33 -48.69 15.84 -14.93
N LYS A 34 -49.16 17.02 -15.21
CA LYS A 34 -50.22 17.72 -14.47
C LYS A 34 -51.62 17.39 -14.88
N THR A 35 -51.78 16.51 -15.88
CA THR A 35 -53.13 16.16 -16.42
C THR A 35 -53.91 15.22 -15.54
N ASN A 36 -53.26 14.48 -14.67
CA ASN A 36 -53.88 13.43 -13.85
C ASN A 36 -54.19 13.84 -12.38
N ASN A 37 -54.07 15.14 -12.05
CA ASN A 37 -54.39 15.66 -10.71
C ASN A 37 -53.74 14.87 -9.54
N VAL A 38 -52.49 14.43 -9.76
CA VAL A 38 -51.73 13.70 -8.73
C VAL A 38 -51.04 14.71 -7.82
N GLU A 39 -51.33 14.58 -6.52
CA GLU A 39 -50.71 15.43 -5.50
C GLU A 39 -49.20 15.14 -5.36
N PRO A 40 -48.39 16.16 -5.04
CA PRO A 40 -46.98 15.97 -4.73
C PRO A 40 -46.76 15.03 -3.56
N VAL A 41 -45.80 14.15 -3.68
CA VAL A 41 -45.37 13.27 -2.56
C VAL A 41 -44.28 13.96 -1.77
N VAL A 42 -44.50 14.08 -0.47
CA VAL A 42 -43.51 14.63 0.46
C VAL A 42 -42.89 13.51 1.27
N LEU A 43 -41.57 13.35 1.15
CA LEU A 43 -40.79 12.39 1.93
C LEU A 43 -39.94 13.16 2.95
N THR A 44 -40.11 12.86 4.22
CA THR A 44 -39.28 13.40 5.31
C THR A 44 -38.26 12.35 5.70
N ILE A 45 -36.97 12.68 5.57
CA ILE A 45 -35.86 11.81 5.94
C ILE A 45 -35.19 12.42 7.17
N LYS A 46 -35.20 11.68 8.28
CA LYS A 46 -34.50 12.04 9.50
C LYS A 46 -33.19 11.28 9.58
N VAL A 47 -32.08 11.99 9.64
CA VAL A 47 -30.76 11.44 9.91
C VAL A 47 -30.49 11.59 11.40
N GLU A 48 -30.35 10.50 12.09
CA GLU A 48 -30.01 10.45 13.50
C GLU A 48 -28.55 10.02 13.68
N ALA A 49 -27.92 10.46 14.77
CA ALA A 49 -26.62 9.94 15.13
C ALA A 49 -26.68 8.41 15.26
N SER A 50 -25.70 7.73 14.70
CA SER A 50 -25.55 6.32 14.99
C SER A 50 -25.18 6.16 16.46
N GLU A 51 -25.98 5.46 17.25
CA GLU A 51 -25.60 5.05 18.61
C GLU A 51 -24.46 4.05 18.63
N GLN A 52 -24.03 3.58 17.44
CA GLN A 52 -22.93 2.65 17.34
C GLN A 52 -21.63 3.43 17.61
N GLU A 53 -21.02 3.19 18.76
CA GLU A 53 -19.67 3.69 19.05
C GLU A 53 -18.75 3.41 17.87
N ALA A 54 -18.07 4.45 17.41
CA ALA A 54 -17.06 4.28 16.37
C ALA A 54 -16.05 3.23 16.87
N PRO A 55 -15.68 2.26 16.03
CA PRO A 55 -14.75 1.22 16.45
C PRO A 55 -13.44 1.87 16.91
N ASP A 56 -12.89 1.41 18.03
CA ASP A 56 -11.58 1.85 18.49
C ASP A 56 -10.53 1.40 17.46
N LEU A 57 -10.24 2.30 16.53
CA LEU A 57 -9.26 2.05 15.46
C LEU A 57 -7.85 1.80 16.02
N THR A 58 -7.53 2.38 17.18
CA THR A 58 -6.24 2.16 17.84
C THR A 58 -6.14 0.72 18.33
N ALA A 59 -7.18 0.22 18.99
CA ALA A 59 -7.21 -1.17 19.47
C ALA A 59 -7.20 -2.16 18.30
N LEU A 60 -7.94 -1.90 17.23
CA LEU A 60 -7.95 -2.73 16.01
C LEU A 60 -6.60 -2.74 15.31
N THR A 61 -5.97 -1.57 15.16
CA THR A 61 -4.64 -1.42 14.55
C THR A 61 -3.59 -2.17 15.37
N ASN A 62 -3.59 -2.01 16.69
CA ASN A 62 -2.66 -2.70 17.58
C ASN A 62 -2.84 -4.22 17.55
N LYS A 63 -4.10 -4.71 17.48
CA LYS A 63 -4.39 -6.15 17.36
C LYS A 63 -3.86 -6.69 16.01
N GLY A 64 -4.10 -5.98 14.92
CA GLY A 64 -3.58 -6.33 13.59
C GLY A 64 -2.06 -6.36 13.55
N LEU A 65 -1.41 -5.33 14.10
CA LEU A 65 0.04 -5.23 14.19
C LEU A 65 0.65 -6.38 14.98
N LYS A 66 0.10 -6.70 16.16
CA LYS A 66 0.58 -7.85 16.97
C LYS A 66 0.47 -9.16 16.22
N GLY A 67 -0.64 -9.40 15.51
CA GLY A 67 -0.82 -10.60 14.71
C GLY A 67 0.21 -10.70 13.58
N PHE A 68 0.44 -9.60 12.89
CA PHE A 68 1.40 -9.52 11.80
C PHE A 68 2.84 -9.71 12.30
N LEU A 69 3.22 -9.07 13.41
CA LEU A 69 4.55 -9.24 14.00
C LEU A 69 4.79 -10.68 14.43
N SER A 70 3.81 -11.33 15.06
CA SER A 70 3.91 -12.75 15.45
C SER A 70 4.08 -13.67 14.23
N TYR A 71 3.37 -13.38 13.13
CA TYR A 71 3.55 -14.08 11.86
C TYR A 71 4.96 -13.86 11.29
N ALA A 72 5.41 -12.61 11.23
CA ALA A 72 6.72 -12.26 10.70
C ALA A 72 7.85 -12.92 11.50
N GLU A 73 7.76 -12.96 12.84
CA GLU A 73 8.73 -13.64 13.71
C GLU A 73 8.87 -15.13 13.40
N LYS A 74 7.73 -15.81 13.21
CA LYS A 74 7.75 -17.26 12.88
C LYS A 74 8.38 -17.52 11.52
N ASN A 75 8.16 -16.63 10.55
CA ASN A 75 8.61 -16.84 9.18
C ASN A 75 10.05 -16.37 8.94
N VAL A 76 10.53 -15.35 9.64
CA VAL A 76 11.94 -14.92 9.56
C VAL A 76 12.89 -16.02 9.99
N ASN A 77 12.55 -16.78 11.04
CA ASN A 77 13.39 -17.88 11.49
C ASN A 77 13.46 -19.06 10.49
N GLN A 78 12.60 -19.10 9.48
CA GLN A 78 12.54 -20.17 8.51
C GLN A 78 13.11 -19.78 7.14
N ASN A 79 13.05 -18.49 6.76
CA ASN A 79 13.40 -17.99 5.44
C ASN A 79 14.22 -16.71 5.51
N TYR A 80 15.54 -16.85 5.61
CA TYR A 80 16.48 -15.73 5.37
C TYR A 80 16.80 -15.61 3.88
N ASP A 81 15.81 -15.86 3.01
CA ASP A 81 15.92 -15.67 1.58
C ASP A 81 15.27 -14.32 1.17
N ILE A 82 15.35 -14.03 -0.12
CA ILE A 82 14.74 -12.80 -0.68
C ILE A 82 13.23 -12.73 -0.44
N ASN A 83 12.54 -13.89 -0.35
CA ASN A 83 11.11 -13.95 -0.09
C ASN A 83 10.76 -13.55 1.35
N GLY A 84 11.68 -13.75 2.29
CA GLY A 84 11.57 -13.32 3.69
C GLY A 84 11.87 -11.83 3.92
N ALA A 85 12.28 -11.09 2.89
CA ALA A 85 12.71 -9.70 3.02
C ALA A 85 11.69 -8.81 3.73
N TRP A 86 10.43 -8.88 3.35
CA TRP A 86 9.37 -8.05 3.95
C TRP A 86 9.14 -8.38 5.43
N ASN A 87 9.28 -9.64 5.84
CA ASN A 87 9.16 -10.01 7.24
C ASN A 87 10.29 -9.40 8.07
N LEU A 88 11.54 -9.50 7.58
CA LEU A 88 12.70 -8.92 8.24
C LEU A 88 12.61 -7.38 8.29
N TYR A 89 12.22 -6.75 7.18
CA TYR A 89 12.00 -5.31 7.10
C TYR A 89 10.97 -4.86 8.14
N THR A 90 9.82 -5.51 8.20
CA THR A 90 8.74 -5.16 9.12
C THR A 90 9.15 -5.33 10.57
N LEU A 91 9.82 -6.42 10.93
CA LEU A 91 10.31 -6.65 12.30
C LEU A 91 11.29 -5.56 12.73
N ALA A 92 12.23 -5.20 11.86
CA ALA A 92 13.19 -4.13 12.12
C ALA A 92 12.48 -2.77 12.29
N ARG A 93 11.53 -2.43 11.44
CA ARG A 93 10.75 -1.19 11.53
C ARG A 93 9.83 -1.15 12.76
N ALA A 94 9.42 -2.30 13.27
CA ALA A 94 8.68 -2.44 14.52
C ALA A 94 9.58 -2.38 15.76
N GLY A 95 10.89 -2.14 15.61
CA GLY A 95 11.85 -1.99 16.69
C GLY A 95 12.46 -3.30 17.20
N LYS A 96 12.25 -4.41 16.48
CA LYS A 96 12.94 -5.66 16.82
C LYS A 96 14.39 -5.58 16.38
N SER A 97 15.31 -5.89 17.30
CA SER A 97 16.74 -5.96 16.99
C SER A 97 17.01 -7.16 16.07
N ILE A 98 17.69 -6.89 14.94
CA ILE A 98 18.22 -7.94 14.07
C ILE A 98 19.60 -8.31 14.59
N THR A 99 19.83 -9.58 14.87
CA THR A 99 21.12 -10.07 15.29
C THR A 99 22.13 -10.07 14.14
N ILE A 100 23.43 -10.01 14.46
CA ILE A 100 24.49 -10.09 13.44
C ILE A 100 24.38 -11.40 12.64
N GLN A 101 24.00 -12.49 13.27
CA GLN A 101 23.83 -13.77 12.60
C GLN A 101 22.67 -13.74 11.60
N GLU A 102 21.54 -13.15 11.97
CA GLU A 102 20.39 -12.95 11.06
C GLU A 102 20.75 -12.06 9.88
N ALA A 103 21.43 -10.93 10.18
CA ALA A 103 21.91 -10.00 9.17
C ALA A 103 22.86 -10.69 8.15
N ASN A 104 23.80 -11.48 8.63
CA ASN A 104 24.74 -12.22 7.75
C ASN A 104 24.02 -13.27 6.90
N LYS A 105 23.10 -14.05 7.47
CA LYS A 105 22.32 -15.03 6.69
C LYS A 105 21.55 -14.38 5.56
N TYR A 106 20.91 -13.23 5.83
CA TYR A 106 20.19 -12.51 4.80
C TYR A 106 21.14 -11.94 3.75
N TYR A 107 22.26 -11.34 4.17
CA TYR A 107 23.29 -10.85 3.25
C TYR A 107 23.79 -11.93 2.31
N ASP A 108 24.16 -13.10 2.85
CA ASP A 108 24.65 -14.24 2.07
C ASP A 108 23.59 -14.72 1.05
N ALA A 109 22.31 -14.73 1.43
CA ALA A 109 21.21 -15.06 0.54
C ALA A 109 21.06 -14.05 -0.62
N VAL A 110 21.25 -12.75 -0.33
CA VAL A 110 21.22 -11.70 -1.37
C VAL A 110 22.45 -11.82 -2.28
N VAL A 111 23.64 -12.08 -1.74
CA VAL A 111 24.85 -12.31 -2.52
C VAL A 111 24.62 -13.44 -3.51
N GLU A 112 24.06 -14.57 -3.07
CA GLU A 112 23.82 -15.70 -3.97
C GLU A 112 22.78 -15.37 -5.04
N ALA A 113 21.68 -14.73 -4.68
CA ALA A 113 20.65 -14.37 -5.64
C ALA A 113 21.11 -13.32 -6.65
N SER A 114 21.85 -12.32 -6.20
CA SER A 114 22.29 -11.20 -7.04
C SER A 114 23.28 -11.58 -8.15
N LYS A 115 23.94 -12.73 -8.03
CA LYS A 115 24.83 -13.26 -9.10
C LYS A 115 24.12 -13.42 -10.45
N ASN A 116 22.80 -13.64 -10.43
CA ASN A 116 22.00 -13.85 -11.63
C ASN A 116 21.10 -12.66 -11.98
N TRP A 117 21.24 -11.53 -11.28
CA TRP A 117 20.41 -10.37 -11.55
C TRP A 117 20.90 -9.55 -12.74
N THR A 118 19.96 -9.15 -13.58
CA THR A 118 20.20 -8.30 -14.74
C THR A 118 19.15 -7.20 -14.83
N VAL A 119 19.47 -6.12 -15.54
CA VAL A 119 18.56 -4.99 -15.75
C VAL A 119 17.33 -5.36 -16.58
N GLU A 120 17.45 -6.38 -17.46
CA GLU A 120 16.37 -6.83 -18.35
C GLU A 120 15.53 -7.96 -17.72
N GLY A 121 16.20 -8.89 -17.04
CA GLY A 121 15.60 -10.17 -16.59
C GLY A 121 14.97 -10.10 -15.21
N THR A 122 15.57 -9.36 -14.28
CA THR A 122 15.15 -9.35 -12.88
C THR A 122 13.98 -8.37 -12.65
N LYS A 123 13.03 -8.79 -11.83
CA LYS A 123 11.96 -7.87 -11.40
C LYS A 123 12.55 -6.76 -10.53
N PRO A 124 12.28 -5.47 -10.81
CA PRO A 124 12.76 -4.37 -9.99
C PRO A 124 12.43 -4.55 -8.51
N THR A 125 11.19 -4.96 -8.19
CA THR A 125 10.71 -5.17 -6.82
C THR A 125 11.50 -6.22 -6.03
N ASP A 126 12.17 -7.18 -6.68
CA ASP A 126 13.05 -8.13 -5.99
C ASP A 126 14.37 -7.48 -5.56
N MET A 127 14.94 -6.63 -6.42
CA MET A 127 16.14 -5.87 -6.12
C MET A 127 15.88 -4.78 -5.06
N GLU A 128 14.76 -4.09 -5.18
CA GLU A 128 14.32 -3.00 -4.30
C GLU A 128 14.08 -3.46 -2.87
N LYS A 129 13.33 -4.56 -2.67
CA LYS A 129 13.13 -5.11 -1.32
C LYS A 129 14.43 -5.63 -0.70
N ALA A 130 15.33 -6.21 -1.51
CA ALA A 130 16.64 -6.61 -1.02
C ALA A 130 17.47 -5.39 -0.60
N ALA A 131 17.49 -4.32 -1.40
CA ALA A 131 18.18 -3.08 -1.09
C ALA A 131 17.65 -2.42 0.20
N LEU A 132 16.34 -2.42 0.42
CA LEU A 132 15.71 -1.91 1.65
C LEU A 132 16.18 -2.69 2.88
N VAL A 133 16.19 -4.02 2.83
CA VAL A 133 16.66 -4.84 3.97
C VAL A 133 18.16 -4.70 4.18
N LEU A 134 18.95 -4.70 3.10
CA LEU A 134 20.40 -4.44 3.21
C LEU A 134 20.69 -3.10 3.87
N SER A 135 19.90 -2.08 3.54
CA SER A 135 20.00 -0.75 4.17
C SER A 135 19.71 -0.81 5.67
N LEU A 136 18.70 -1.55 6.09
CA LEU A 136 18.37 -1.75 7.50
C LEU A 136 19.47 -2.46 8.31
N ILE A 137 20.11 -3.45 7.71
CA ILE A 137 21.21 -4.19 8.33
C ILE A 137 22.59 -3.53 8.10
N ASN A 138 22.58 -2.28 7.65
CA ASN A 138 23.75 -1.44 7.40
C ASN A 138 24.75 -2.04 6.41
N ARG A 139 24.26 -2.67 5.34
CA ARG A 139 25.07 -3.18 4.22
C ARG A 139 25.02 -2.20 3.04
N ASP A 140 26.12 -2.13 2.29
CA ASP A 140 26.24 -1.27 1.12
C ASP A 140 25.57 -1.93 -0.10
N ILE A 141 24.56 -1.26 -0.67
CA ILE A 141 23.84 -1.73 -1.85
C ILE A 141 24.58 -1.45 -3.17
N THR A 142 25.63 -0.63 -3.13
CA THR A 142 26.45 -0.34 -4.31
C THR A 142 27.56 -1.37 -4.51
N ASN A 143 27.81 -2.22 -3.51
CA ASN A 143 28.80 -3.27 -3.59
C ASN A 143 28.43 -4.49 -2.74
N VAL A 144 27.59 -5.34 -3.28
CA VAL A 144 27.18 -6.62 -2.66
C VAL A 144 27.97 -7.74 -3.33
N ASP A 145 29.12 -8.07 -2.76
CA ASP A 145 30.08 -9.04 -3.32
C ASP A 145 30.42 -8.79 -4.81
N GLY A 146 30.67 -7.51 -5.13
CA GLY A 146 30.96 -7.07 -6.50
C GLY A 146 29.75 -6.69 -7.35
N VAL A 147 28.52 -6.95 -6.88
CA VAL A 147 27.28 -6.55 -7.58
C VAL A 147 26.80 -5.20 -7.07
N ASN A 148 26.58 -4.25 -7.98
CA ASN A 148 25.99 -2.95 -7.66
C ASN A 148 24.46 -3.03 -7.84
N ILE A 149 23.75 -3.36 -6.75
CA ILE A 149 22.28 -3.48 -6.76
C ILE A 149 21.60 -2.14 -7.05
N ALA A 150 22.14 -1.03 -6.51
CA ALA A 150 21.60 0.29 -6.81
C ALA A 150 21.61 0.58 -8.31
N GLN A 151 22.72 0.25 -8.98
CA GLN A 151 22.85 0.40 -10.44
C GLN A 151 21.86 -0.47 -11.21
N LEU A 152 21.64 -1.70 -10.77
CA LEU A 152 20.64 -2.58 -11.37
C LEU A 152 19.23 -1.99 -11.24
N ILE A 153 18.90 -1.39 -10.09
CA ILE A 153 17.59 -0.78 -9.85
C ILE A 153 17.38 0.40 -10.81
N TYR A 154 18.24 1.43 -10.76
CA TYR A 154 18.01 2.65 -11.54
C TYR A 154 18.22 2.49 -13.05
N ASN A 155 18.80 1.39 -13.51
CA ASN A 155 18.90 1.04 -14.93
C ASN A 155 17.94 -0.07 -15.38
N SER A 156 17.04 -0.54 -14.50
CA SER A 156 16.12 -1.61 -14.86
C SER A 156 15.19 -1.17 -16.00
N GLU A 157 15.10 -1.98 -17.03
CA GLU A 157 14.20 -1.74 -18.17
C GLU A 157 12.70 -1.87 -17.79
N LYS A 158 12.43 -2.52 -16.66
CA LYS A 158 11.08 -2.76 -16.14
C LYS A 158 10.64 -1.75 -15.08
N LEU A 159 11.42 -0.71 -14.84
CA LEU A 159 11.13 0.26 -13.78
C LEU A 159 9.83 1.04 -14.06
N SER A 160 9.49 1.23 -15.33
CA SER A 160 8.28 1.91 -15.79
C SER A 160 7.06 0.99 -15.98
N ASP A 161 7.18 -0.31 -15.67
CA ASP A 161 6.08 -1.27 -15.86
C ASP A 161 4.91 -1.03 -14.90
N GLY A 162 5.17 -0.33 -13.79
CA GLY A 162 4.11 0.03 -12.84
C GLY A 162 4.53 1.04 -11.79
N ALA A 163 3.52 1.55 -11.07
CA ALA A 163 3.75 2.54 -10.01
C ALA A 163 4.50 1.96 -8.79
N ASN A 164 4.38 0.66 -8.55
CA ASN A 164 5.07 0.00 -7.44
C ASN A 164 6.58 -0.03 -7.67
N GLU A 165 7.01 -0.36 -8.87
CA GLU A 165 8.40 -0.42 -9.26
C GLU A 165 9.09 0.93 -9.04
N LEU A 166 8.48 2.02 -9.49
CA LEU A 166 9.00 3.38 -9.28
C LEU A 166 9.00 3.79 -7.80
N ALA A 167 7.91 3.52 -7.08
CA ALA A 167 7.79 3.91 -5.68
C ALA A 167 8.81 3.19 -4.78
N TYR A 168 8.97 1.88 -4.96
CA TYR A 168 9.93 1.10 -4.17
C TYR A 168 11.37 1.37 -4.59
N ALA A 169 11.65 1.68 -5.86
CA ALA A 169 12.98 2.12 -6.29
C ALA A 169 13.41 3.41 -5.59
N LEU A 170 12.53 4.41 -5.54
CA LEU A 170 12.77 5.65 -4.80
C LEU A 170 13.07 5.38 -3.33
N LEU A 171 12.23 4.57 -2.66
CA LEU A 171 12.43 4.21 -1.25
C LEU A 171 13.76 3.48 -1.01
N ALA A 172 14.10 2.54 -1.90
CA ALA A 172 15.31 1.72 -1.77
C ALA A 172 16.59 2.53 -1.96
N LEU A 173 16.59 3.45 -2.93
CA LEU A 173 17.73 4.30 -3.23
C LEU A 173 17.90 5.43 -2.21
N ASP A 174 16.79 6.05 -1.77
CA ASP A 174 16.79 7.08 -0.74
C ASP A 174 17.22 6.56 0.63
N ALA A 175 16.88 5.31 0.97
CA ALA A 175 17.24 4.69 2.25
C ALA A 175 18.76 4.71 2.56
N ARG A 176 19.60 4.90 1.54
CA ARG A 176 21.06 5.01 1.65
C ARG A 176 21.62 6.29 1.04
N ASN A 177 20.77 7.27 0.75
CA ASN A 177 21.16 8.50 0.06
C ASN A 177 21.97 8.20 -1.23
N THR A 178 21.53 7.19 -1.98
CA THR A 178 22.24 6.77 -3.18
C THR A 178 22.12 7.85 -4.25
N VAL A 179 23.24 8.32 -4.74
CA VAL A 179 23.27 9.28 -5.85
C VAL A 179 22.89 8.56 -7.14
N ILE A 180 21.79 9.01 -7.74
CA ILE A 180 21.33 8.49 -9.03
C ILE A 180 22.03 9.33 -10.11
N PRO A 181 22.75 8.70 -11.04
CA PRO A 181 23.39 9.41 -12.16
C PRO A 181 22.36 10.09 -13.07
N SER A 182 22.75 11.21 -13.68
CA SER A 182 21.86 11.96 -14.58
C SER A 182 21.51 11.22 -15.87
N ASP A 183 22.23 10.16 -16.19
CA ASP A 183 22.03 9.25 -17.33
C ASP A 183 21.31 7.95 -16.95
N ALA A 184 20.78 7.85 -15.75
CA ALA A 184 19.96 6.72 -15.33
C ALA A 184 18.70 6.60 -16.20
N LYS A 185 18.24 5.37 -16.42
CA LYS A 185 17.11 5.07 -17.32
C LYS A 185 15.73 5.19 -16.66
N TRP A 186 15.45 6.21 -15.91
CA TRP A 186 14.13 6.41 -15.29
C TRP A 186 13.04 6.63 -16.32
#